data_ef5df1dc95e259dfcbe0e8135a591394
#
_entry.id   ef5df1dc95e259dfcbe0e8135a591394
#
_cell.length_a   1.000
_cell.length_b   1.000
_cell.length_c   1.000
_cell.angle_alpha   90.00
_cell.angle_beta   90.00
_cell.angle_gamma   90.00
#
_symmetry.space_group_name_H-M   'P 1'
#
loop_
_entity.id
_entity.type
_entity.pdbx_description
1 polymer ?
#
loop_
_entity_poly.entity_id
_entity_poly.type
_entity_poly.pdbx_seq_one_letter_code
_entity_poly.pdbx_strand_id
1 'polypeptide(L)'
;MYIGSQSNSTLVDIFRIGLHEVIRATGLPEEVRFNTDNCSLIIRGADLANRIEQLRIIFKPKPGVTQEELEKGVAATRINCRVKLEDNVVKLSVPTFEWRQLPQLAPIDSFVEHFIVKSLRSATWGLEVEKYVDSGFNINALIEEMKKVKASDLHLRAGNRPFVRVDNDLTPLESCPVITAEDMRRFVLQLGGPSEMRLLETERESSFQYHAVGIGYLRCSGYMKQGALALAIRLIPEAPLPFPALNIPDVVASVCFKHRGLFLVCGVTGSGKSTTLAAMIDFINERRRCHIITVEDPIEYVYSDKASIISQRQVGRDTHSFANALRGALREDPDVILVGEMRDTETIRAGLSAAETGHLVFSTLHTTTSVDTINRMISYFPQNERDLIRQEIAYTLQGVVCQRLLKRIGGGRIPAVEILLGGRPIVRDAILEGDLDKLYGIIEVDSDMRSFDQYAVELFQKGLVTKEEAISSCSNEEGFQRIISGIKGTEGRRLLK
;
A
#
# COMPACT_ATOMS: atom_id res chain seq x y z
N MET A 1 20.75 -11.17 25.60
CA MET A 1 21.13 -11.32 24.18
C MET A 1 22.28 -10.37 23.91
N TYR A 2 23.40 -10.85 23.42
CA TYR A 2 24.59 -10.03 23.10
C TYR A 2 24.54 -9.75 21.60
N ILE A 3 24.26 -8.51 21.21
CA ILE A 3 24.34 -8.11 19.80
C ILE A 3 25.74 -7.49 19.63
N GLY A 4 26.57 -8.16 18.84
CA GLY A 4 27.98 -7.82 18.69
C GLY A 4 28.23 -6.42 18.14
N SER A 5 29.44 -5.91 18.37
CA SER A 5 29.91 -4.59 17.99
C SER A 5 29.72 -4.32 16.48
N GLN A 6 28.91 -3.35 16.13
CA GLN A 6 28.94 -2.72 14.81
C GLN A 6 29.81 -1.47 14.92
N SER A 7 30.93 -1.46 14.26
CA SER A 7 31.99 -0.46 14.38
C SER A 7 31.64 0.95 13.87
N ASN A 8 30.46 1.18 13.34
CA ASN A 8 30.01 2.46 12.76
C ASN A 8 28.58 2.89 13.11
N SER A 9 27.97 2.32 14.15
CA SER A 9 26.63 2.73 14.55
C SER A 9 26.66 3.91 15.51
N THR A 10 25.86 4.95 15.26
CA THR A 10 25.74 6.08 16.17
C THR A 10 24.96 5.67 17.43
N LEU A 11 25.12 6.41 18.54
CA LEU A 11 24.39 6.17 19.79
C LEU A 11 22.86 6.15 19.57
N VAL A 12 22.38 6.99 18.64
CA VAL A 12 20.97 7.11 18.24
C VAL A 12 20.49 5.84 17.56
N ASP A 13 21.30 5.27 16.64
CA ASP A 13 20.94 4.05 15.92
C ASP A 13 20.89 2.85 16.87
N ILE A 14 21.80 2.78 17.83
CA ILE A 14 21.82 1.73 18.84
C ILE A 14 20.60 1.82 19.74
N PHE A 15 20.23 3.02 20.15
CA PHE A 15 19.07 3.25 20.99
C PHE A 15 17.78 2.89 20.27
N ARG A 16 17.67 3.27 19.00
CA ARG A 16 16.53 3.00 18.13
C ARG A 16 16.40 1.49 17.84
N ILE A 17 17.48 0.82 17.48
CA ILE A 17 17.51 -0.63 17.24
C ILE A 17 17.16 -1.39 18.53
N GLY A 18 17.77 -1.01 19.65
CA GLY A 18 17.55 -1.66 20.93
C GLY A 18 16.12 -1.56 21.43
N LEU A 19 15.53 -0.40 21.32
CA LEU A 19 14.16 -0.17 21.71
C LEU A 19 13.13 -0.91 20.82
N HIS A 20 13.34 -0.93 19.50
CA HIS A 20 12.48 -1.67 18.59
C HIS A 20 12.57 -3.18 18.80
N GLU A 21 13.73 -3.72 19.11
CA GLU A 21 13.90 -5.15 19.41
C GLU A 21 13.24 -5.54 20.73
N VAL A 22 13.33 -4.69 21.73
CA VAL A 22 12.67 -4.87 23.04
C VAL A 22 11.14 -4.85 22.91
N ILE A 23 10.58 -4.01 22.05
CA ILE A 23 9.13 -3.91 21.81
C ILE A 23 8.58 -5.13 21.04
N ARG A 24 9.39 -5.74 20.17
CA ARG A 24 8.94 -6.86 19.30
C ARG A 24 9.10 -8.26 19.90
N ALA A 25 9.93 -8.42 20.94
CA ALA A 25 10.21 -9.75 21.49
C ALA A 25 9.11 -10.22 22.44
N THR A 26 8.36 -11.22 22.00
CA THR A 26 7.53 -12.06 22.88
C THR A 26 8.46 -13.00 23.67
N GLY A 27 8.78 -12.66 24.91
CA GLY A 27 9.72 -13.41 25.74
C GLY A 27 11.08 -12.71 25.88
N LEU A 28 11.07 -11.50 26.43
CA LEU A 28 12.27 -10.70 26.64
C LEU A 28 13.21 -11.34 27.65
N PRO A 29 14.52 -11.40 27.36
CA PRO A 29 15.52 -11.71 28.36
C PRO A 29 15.51 -10.60 29.45
N GLU A 30 15.82 -10.97 30.68
CA GLU A 30 15.87 -10.02 31.82
C GLU A 30 16.76 -8.80 31.54
N GLU A 31 17.71 -8.91 30.63
CA GLU A 31 18.63 -7.84 30.26
C GLU A 31 19.01 -7.90 28.77
N VAL A 32 18.95 -6.76 28.08
CA VAL A 32 19.42 -6.57 26.71
C VAL A 32 20.58 -5.57 26.73
N ARG A 33 21.70 -5.92 26.08
CA ARG A 33 22.91 -5.07 25.97
C ARG A 33 23.25 -4.81 24.52
N PHE A 34 23.50 -3.54 24.22
CA PHE A 34 24.05 -3.06 22.95
C PHE A 34 25.37 -2.34 23.23
N ASN A 35 26.41 -2.69 22.50
CA ASN A 35 27.72 -2.09 22.70
C ASN A 35 28.26 -1.54 21.38
N THR A 36 28.85 -0.35 21.44
CA THR A 36 29.77 0.19 20.45
C THR A 36 31.13 0.40 21.10
N ASP A 37 32.16 0.81 20.31
CA ASP A 37 33.48 1.08 20.82
C ASP A 37 33.50 2.16 21.92
N ASN A 38 32.55 3.09 21.90
CA ASN A 38 32.52 4.23 22.81
C ASN A 38 31.27 4.29 23.73
N CYS A 39 30.29 3.42 23.54
CA CYS A 39 29.06 3.47 24.31
C CYS A 39 28.45 2.08 24.52
N SER A 40 27.83 1.88 25.66
CA SER A 40 27.00 0.71 25.98
C SER A 40 25.62 1.15 26.42
N LEU A 41 24.60 0.50 25.87
CA LEU A 41 23.22 0.65 26.28
C LEU A 41 22.76 -0.65 26.94
N ILE A 42 22.22 -0.56 28.15
CA ILE A 42 21.69 -1.69 28.90
C ILE A 42 20.23 -1.40 29.26
N ILE A 43 19.34 -2.30 28.86
CA ILE A 43 17.92 -2.25 29.15
C ILE A 43 17.56 -3.45 30.01
N ARG A 44 16.89 -3.24 31.15
CA ARG A 44 16.42 -4.29 32.06
C ARG A 44 14.94 -4.18 32.30
N GLY A 45 14.28 -5.34 32.48
CA GLY A 45 12.89 -5.43 32.92
C GLY A 45 11.91 -4.75 31.98
N ALA A 46 12.09 -4.90 30.65
CA ALA A 46 11.08 -4.43 29.71
C ALA A 46 9.94 -5.44 29.63
N ASP A 47 8.71 -4.99 29.75
CA ASP A 47 7.52 -5.82 29.65
C ASP A 47 6.63 -5.46 28.44
N LEU A 48 5.72 -6.36 28.09
CA LEU A 48 4.72 -6.17 27.03
C LEU A 48 3.71 -5.06 27.32
N ALA A 49 3.64 -4.59 28.57
CA ALA A 49 2.77 -3.49 29.00
C ALA A 49 3.40 -2.11 28.81
N ASN A 50 4.53 -2.02 28.11
CA ASN A 50 5.24 -0.79 27.79
C ASN A 50 5.97 -0.13 28.98
N ARG A 51 6.51 -0.92 29.85
CA ARG A 51 7.29 -0.46 31.00
C ARG A 51 8.73 -0.94 30.88
N ILE A 52 9.71 -0.05 31.11
CA ILE A 52 11.13 -0.38 31.28
C ILE A 52 11.50 -0.11 32.74
N GLU A 53 11.97 -1.13 33.44
CA GLU A 53 12.35 -0.99 34.85
C GLU A 53 13.64 -0.22 35.02
N GLN A 54 14.58 -0.39 34.12
CA GLN A 54 15.86 0.33 34.18
C GLN A 54 16.48 0.49 32.81
N LEU A 55 16.87 1.72 32.48
CA LEU A 55 17.68 2.07 31.32
C LEU A 55 19.01 2.61 31.82
N ARG A 56 20.13 2.03 31.34
CA ARG A 56 21.49 2.51 31.60
C ARG A 56 22.20 2.83 30.30
N ILE A 57 22.85 3.99 30.28
CA ILE A 57 23.73 4.42 29.20
C ILE A 57 25.11 4.63 29.80
N ILE A 58 26.10 3.97 29.22
CA ILE A 58 27.50 4.04 29.68
C ILE A 58 28.35 4.53 28.52
N PHE A 59 29.06 5.63 28.69
CA PHE A 59 29.91 6.20 27.62
C PHE A 59 31.14 6.90 28.18
N LYS A 60 32.16 7.11 27.33
CA LYS A 60 33.34 7.88 27.69
C LYS A 60 33.13 9.36 27.38
N PRO A 61 33.20 10.27 28.36
CA PRO A 61 33.06 11.71 28.12
C PRO A 61 34.35 12.29 27.49
N LYS A 62 34.24 13.53 26.98
CA LYS A 62 35.46 14.31 26.62
C LYS A 62 36.37 14.52 27.81
N PRO A 63 37.67 14.63 27.56
CA PRO A 63 38.61 15.00 28.61
C PRO A 63 38.23 16.33 29.28
N GLY A 64 38.22 16.35 30.62
CA GLY A 64 37.92 17.55 31.40
C GLY A 64 36.45 17.75 31.82
N VAL A 65 35.52 16.87 31.41
CA VAL A 65 34.14 16.93 31.90
C VAL A 65 34.06 16.57 33.38
N THR A 66 33.38 17.39 34.16
CA THR A 66 33.20 17.21 35.60
C THR A 66 31.83 16.63 35.97
N GLN A 67 31.74 16.01 37.15
CA GLN A 67 30.48 15.50 37.67
C GLN A 67 29.41 16.60 37.78
N GLU A 68 29.80 17.81 38.20
CA GLU A 68 28.87 18.94 38.34
C GLU A 68 28.27 19.40 37.02
N GLU A 69 29.07 19.39 35.95
CA GLU A 69 28.56 19.71 34.58
C GLU A 69 27.58 18.68 34.08
N LEU A 70 27.85 17.40 34.37
CA LEU A 70 26.93 16.31 34.00
C LEU A 70 25.60 16.42 34.75
N GLU A 71 25.63 16.73 36.04
CA GLU A 71 24.43 16.93 36.86
C GLU A 71 23.60 18.15 36.41
N LYS A 72 24.25 19.25 36.05
CA LYS A 72 23.57 20.41 35.44
C LYS A 72 22.94 20.07 34.10
N GLY A 73 23.62 19.28 33.27
CA GLY A 73 23.08 18.79 32.00
C GLY A 73 21.85 17.91 32.20
N VAL A 74 21.87 16.97 33.13
CA VAL A 74 20.74 16.12 33.48
C VAL A 74 19.57 16.95 33.98
N ALA A 75 19.79 17.88 34.88
CA ALA A 75 18.73 18.75 35.41
C ALA A 75 18.01 19.56 34.33
N ALA A 76 18.75 19.98 33.28
CA ALA A 76 18.20 20.68 32.13
C ALA A 76 17.27 19.83 31.26
N THR A 77 17.37 18.51 31.32
CA THR A 77 16.55 17.59 30.49
C THR A 77 15.13 17.39 31.03
N ARG A 78 14.84 17.78 32.26
CA ARG A 78 13.59 17.50 33.01
C ARG A 78 13.25 16.00 33.13
N ILE A 79 14.21 15.12 32.89
CA ILE A 79 14.05 13.67 33.00
C ILE A 79 14.63 13.24 34.35
N ASN A 80 13.87 12.41 35.09
CA ASN A 80 14.38 11.84 36.33
C ASN A 80 15.44 10.79 36.03
N CYS A 81 16.69 11.19 35.98
CA CYS A 81 17.80 10.28 35.78
C CYS A 81 18.96 10.60 36.75
N ARG A 82 19.78 9.57 37.01
CA ARG A 82 21.00 9.68 37.82
C ARG A 82 22.19 9.59 36.91
N VAL A 83 23.14 10.47 37.10
CA VAL A 83 24.42 10.47 36.37
C VAL A 83 25.57 10.31 37.35
N LYS A 84 26.56 9.47 37.00
CA LYS A 84 27.82 9.32 37.78
C LYS A 84 28.98 9.29 36.81
N LEU A 85 30.07 9.96 37.19
CA LEU A 85 31.37 9.90 36.53
C LEU A 85 32.30 9.06 37.41
N GLU A 86 32.67 7.87 36.94
CA GLU A 86 33.57 6.94 37.63
C GLU A 86 34.60 6.45 36.60
N ASP A 87 35.89 6.52 36.96
CA ASP A 87 37.00 6.04 36.12
C ASP A 87 36.98 6.58 34.67
N ASN A 88 36.70 7.87 34.52
CA ASN A 88 36.54 8.52 33.22
C ASN A 88 35.45 7.91 32.33
N VAL A 89 34.40 7.31 32.93
CA VAL A 89 33.22 6.75 32.28
C VAL A 89 31.99 7.37 32.90
N VAL A 90 31.11 7.89 32.06
CA VAL A 90 29.80 8.38 32.48
C VAL A 90 28.79 7.22 32.49
N LYS A 91 28.16 7.04 33.65
CA LYS A 91 27.08 6.09 33.84
C LYS A 91 25.78 6.85 34.09
N LEU A 92 24.88 6.85 33.11
CA LEU A 92 23.54 7.46 33.20
C LEU A 92 22.51 6.37 33.44
N SER A 93 21.69 6.55 34.47
CA SER A 93 20.63 5.61 34.83
C SER A 93 19.29 6.32 34.88
N VAL A 94 18.34 5.87 34.07
CA VAL A 94 16.95 6.32 34.09
C VAL A 94 16.17 5.26 34.84
N PRO A 95 15.49 5.60 35.98
CA PRO A 95 14.62 4.69 36.67
C PRO A 95 13.36 4.42 35.82
N THR A 96 12.52 3.52 36.28
CA THR A 96 11.28 3.10 35.65
C THR A 96 10.53 4.21 34.92
N PHE A 97 10.23 4.02 33.66
CA PHE A 97 9.34 4.90 32.92
C PHE A 97 8.31 4.13 32.08
N GLU A 98 7.16 4.74 31.88
CA GLU A 98 6.03 4.16 31.14
C GLU A 98 5.93 4.79 29.75
N TRP A 99 5.89 3.95 28.73
CA TRP A 99 5.73 4.35 27.33
C TRP A 99 4.38 4.99 27.02
N ARG A 100 3.34 4.66 27.81
CA ARG A 100 1.96 5.14 27.60
C ARG A 100 1.77 6.65 27.74
N GLN A 101 2.73 7.35 28.32
CA GLN A 101 2.68 8.81 28.44
C GLN A 101 3.18 9.54 27.20
N LEU A 102 3.58 8.79 26.18
CA LEU A 102 4.09 9.30 24.93
C LEU A 102 3.03 9.03 23.86
N PRO A 103 2.49 10.02 23.10
CA PRO A 103 1.45 9.79 22.10
C PRO A 103 2.00 9.00 20.91
N GLN A 104 1.38 7.85 20.60
CA GLN A 104 1.53 6.97 19.42
C GLN A 104 2.83 7.04 18.58
N LEU A 105 3.65 5.97 18.59
CA LEU A 105 4.83 5.62 17.73
C LEU A 105 5.83 6.73 17.29
N ALA A 106 5.41 7.95 17.04
CA ALA A 106 6.25 9.14 16.91
C ALA A 106 7.15 9.45 18.15
N PRO A 107 6.87 8.94 19.32
CA PRO A 107 7.54 9.29 20.56
C PRO A 107 8.89 8.63 20.78
N ILE A 108 9.16 7.46 20.19
CA ILE A 108 10.50 6.86 20.31
C ILE A 108 11.51 7.73 19.57
N ASP A 109 11.15 8.20 18.37
CA ASP A 109 11.97 9.11 17.59
C ASP A 109 12.09 10.47 18.29
N SER A 110 11.00 10.98 18.84
CA SER A 110 10.99 12.23 19.59
C SER A 110 11.70 12.12 20.94
N PHE A 111 11.63 10.98 21.62
CA PHE A 111 12.40 10.73 22.86
C PHE A 111 13.88 10.58 22.56
N VAL A 112 14.25 9.82 21.54
CA VAL A 112 15.64 9.68 21.09
C VAL A 112 16.16 11.03 20.61
N GLU A 113 15.41 11.78 19.85
CA GLU A 113 15.81 13.11 19.36
C GLU A 113 15.86 14.14 20.48
N HIS A 114 14.90 14.18 21.36
CA HIS A 114 14.86 15.16 22.45
C HIS A 114 15.81 14.83 23.59
N PHE A 115 15.87 13.57 23.99
CA PHE A 115 16.71 13.14 25.11
C PHE A 115 18.16 12.94 24.70
N ILE A 116 18.42 12.19 23.64
CA ILE A 116 19.79 11.86 23.24
C ILE A 116 20.39 13.00 22.42
N VAL A 117 19.70 13.47 21.41
CA VAL A 117 20.26 14.47 20.49
C VAL A 117 20.30 15.86 21.12
N LYS A 118 19.24 16.34 21.76
CA LYS A 118 19.26 17.69 22.38
C LYS A 118 19.95 17.74 23.73
N SER A 119 19.79 16.72 24.56
CA SER A 119 20.36 16.74 25.91
C SER A 119 21.81 16.29 25.95
N LEU A 120 22.20 15.31 25.13
CA LEU A 120 23.59 14.84 25.03
C LEU A 120 24.43 15.65 24.04
N ARG A 121 23.84 16.43 23.12
CA ARG A 121 24.52 17.42 22.26
C ARG A 121 24.88 18.70 22.98
N SER A 122 24.47 18.91 24.22
CA SER A 122 24.99 20.09 24.92
C SER A 122 26.50 19.99 24.96
N ALA A 123 27.18 21.10 24.69
CA ALA A 123 28.65 21.20 24.66
C ALA A 123 29.32 20.63 25.91
N THR A 124 28.56 20.47 26.97
CA THR A 124 28.92 19.98 28.30
C THR A 124 29.19 18.47 28.36
N TRP A 125 28.51 17.65 27.54
CA TRP A 125 28.60 16.19 27.71
C TRP A 125 29.71 15.52 26.93
N GLY A 126 30.31 16.27 26.00
CA GLY A 126 31.52 15.85 25.31
C GLY A 126 31.45 14.57 24.50
N LEU A 127 30.23 14.05 24.27
CA LEU A 127 30.05 13.04 23.25
C LEU A 127 30.41 13.66 21.89
N GLU A 128 31.54 13.24 21.31
CA GLU A 128 31.67 13.28 19.88
C GLU A 128 30.65 12.25 19.32
N VAL A 129 29.39 12.66 19.31
CA VAL A 129 28.57 12.28 18.21
C VAL A 129 29.35 12.84 17.04
N GLU A 130 30.00 11.99 16.21
CA GLU A 130 30.51 12.41 14.91
C GLU A 130 29.52 13.42 14.41
N LYS A 131 30.00 14.62 14.04
CA LYS A 131 29.11 15.69 13.64
C LYS A 131 28.09 15.05 12.72
N TYR A 132 26.95 14.69 13.30
CA TYR A 132 25.76 14.53 12.54
C TYR A 132 25.59 15.93 11.97
N VAL A 133 26.19 16.14 10.83
CA VAL A 133 25.85 17.26 9.99
C VAL A 133 24.40 16.93 9.71
N ASP A 134 23.55 17.50 10.54
CA ASP A 134 22.16 17.70 10.15
C ASP A 134 22.31 18.51 8.87
N SER A 135 22.43 17.80 7.76
CA SER A 135 22.52 18.41 6.44
C SER A 135 21.24 19.17 6.14
N GLY A 136 20.30 19.23 7.11
CA GLY A 136 18.94 19.69 6.88
C GLY A 136 18.19 18.80 5.89
N PHE A 137 18.84 17.73 5.40
CA PHE A 137 18.39 16.86 4.36
C PHE A 137 17.66 15.67 4.97
N ASN A 138 16.42 15.92 5.37
CA ASN A 138 15.54 14.96 6.01
C ASN A 138 14.60 14.37 4.94
N ILE A 139 14.33 13.07 5.02
CA ILE A 139 13.38 12.40 4.11
C ILE A 139 11.98 13.03 4.19
N ASN A 140 11.54 13.50 5.36
CA ASN A 140 10.25 14.17 5.51
C ASN A 140 10.22 15.50 4.72
N ALA A 141 11.31 16.26 4.69
CA ALA A 141 11.40 17.48 3.88
C ALA A 141 11.31 17.17 2.38
N LEU A 142 11.91 16.06 1.92
CA LEU A 142 11.78 15.60 0.54
C LEU A 142 10.35 15.18 0.19
N ILE A 143 9.66 14.51 1.11
CA ILE A 143 8.27 14.11 0.94
C ILE A 143 7.34 15.34 0.92
N GLU A 144 7.61 16.33 1.76
CA GLU A 144 6.90 17.61 1.70
C GLU A 144 7.11 18.34 0.37
N GLU A 145 8.35 18.36 -0.13
CA GLU A 145 8.66 18.96 -1.42
C GLU A 145 7.97 18.21 -2.57
N MET A 146 7.97 16.87 -2.54
CA MET A 146 7.21 16.03 -3.46
C MET A 146 5.72 16.44 -3.48
N LYS A 147 5.10 16.64 -2.30
CA LYS A 147 3.69 17.07 -2.18
C LYS A 147 3.47 18.47 -2.75
N LYS A 148 4.37 19.44 -2.48
CA LYS A 148 4.29 20.81 -2.99
C LYS A 148 4.31 20.88 -4.51
N VAL A 149 5.19 20.12 -5.15
CA VAL A 149 5.28 20.05 -6.62
C VAL A 149 4.25 19.11 -7.25
N LYS A 150 3.35 18.53 -6.44
CA LYS A 150 2.32 17.57 -6.87
C LYS A 150 2.90 16.35 -7.62
N ALA A 151 4.07 15.89 -7.22
CA ALA A 151 4.69 14.73 -7.81
C ALA A 151 4.00 13.44 -7.36
N SER A 152 3.89 12.48 -8.26
CA SER A 152 3.37 11.14 -7.96
C SER A 152 4.41 10.24 -7.31
N ASP A 153 5.69 10.39 -7.71
CA ASP A 153 6.78 9.54 -7.27
C ASP A 153 8.03 10.38 -6.94
N LEU A 154 8.79 9.90 -5.95
CA LEU A 154 10.10 10.41 -5.56
C LEU A 154 11.13 9.28 -5.68
N HIS A 155 12.19 9.52 -6.43
CA HIS A 155 13.27 8.56 -6.66
C HIS A 155 14.57 9.05 -6.01
N LEU A 156 15.13 8.23 -5.13
CA LEU A 156 16.34 8.51 -4.37
C LEU A 156 17.43 7.50 -4.70
N ARG A 157 18.63 7.99 -4.98
CA ARG A 157 19.79 7.16 -5.31
C ARG A 157 21.07 7.84 -4.83
N ALA A 158 21.96 7.08 -4.21
CA ALA A 158 23.27 7.61 -3.84
C ALA A 158 24.03 8.16 -5.07
N GLY A 159 24.72 9.27 -4.89
CA GLY A 159 25.46 9.96 -5.94
C GLY A 159 24.63 10.85 -6.87
N ASN A 160 23.33 10.97 -6.66
CA ASN A 160 22.42 11.78 -7.47
C ASN A 160 21.60 12.74 -6.59
N ARG A 161 21.08 13.82 -7.19
CA ARG A 161 20.00 14.61 -6.58
C ARG A 161 18.71 13.76 -6.55
N PRO A 162 17.76 14.05 -5.64
CA PRO A 162 16.41 13.48 -5.70
C PRO A 162 15.74 13.79 -7.04
N PHE A 163 15.01 12.82 -7.59
CA PHE A 163 14.18 13.02 -8.78
C PHE A 163 12.70 12.85 -8.40
N VAL A 164 11.86 13.67 -8.95
CA VAL A 164 10.41 13.59 -8.81
C VAL A 164 9.73 13.37 -10.14
N ARG A 165 8.59 12.68 -10.13
CA ARG A 165 7.74 12.48 -11.31
C ARG A 165 6.54 13.40 -11.23
N VAL A 166 6.44 14.33 -12.16
CA VAL A 166 5.32 15.26 -12.30
C VAL A 166 4.76 15.11 -13.72
N ASP A 167 3.47 14.87 -13.86
CA ASP A 167 2.77 14.71 -15.16
C ASP A 167 3.47 13.72 -16.12
N ASN A 168 3.99 12.61 -15.59
CA ASN A 168 4.81 11.56 -16.24
C ASN A 168 6.26 11.95 -16.54
N ASP A 169 6.66 13.19 -16.44
CA ASP A 169 8.05 13.62 -16.64
C ASP A 169 8.87 13.47 -15.37
N LEU A 170 10.09 12.98 -15.51
CA LEU A 170 11.04 12.77 -14.42
C LEU A 170 12.04 13.93 -14.37
N THR A 171 11.96 14.75 -13.33
CA THR A 171 12.79 15.95 -13.16
C THR A 171 13.59 15.91 -11.87
N PRO A 172 14.84 16.43 -11.83
CA PRO A 172 15.61 16.55 -10.61
C PRO A 172 15.06 17.67 -9.72
N LEU A 173 15.12 17.51 -8.40
CA LEU A 173 14.92 18.60 -7.45
C LEU A 173 16.24 19.39 -7.32
N GLU A 174 16.36 20.47 -8.11
CA GLU A 174 17.57 21.28 -8.19
C GLU A 174 17.94 21.96 -6.86
N SER A 175 16.94 22.24 -6.02
CA SER A 175 17.11 22.80 -4.68
C SER A 175 17.74 21.85 -3.67
N CYS A 176 17.79 20.55 -3.98
CA CYS A 176 18.25 19.51 -3.07
C CYS A 176 19.73 19.16 -3.33
N PRO A 177 20.51 18.81 -2.29
CA PRO A 177 21.87 18.32 -2.45
C PRO A 177 21.92 16.93 -3.08
N VAL A 178 23.12 16.48 -3.47
CA VAL A 178 23.37 15.11 -3.89
C VAL A 178 23.24 14.17 -2.70
N ILE A 179 22.51 13.07 -2.85
CA ILE A 179 22.27 12.07 -1.82
C ILE A 179 23.54 11.22 -1.64
N THR A 180 23.98 11.05 -0.42
CA THR A 180 25.08 10.16 -0.08
C THR A 180 24.60 8.72 0.17
N ALA A 181 25.50 7.74 0.22
CA ALA A 181 25.17 6.37 0.61
C ALA A 181 24.68 6.31 2.08
N GLU A 182 25.22 7.16 2.95
CA GLU A 182 24.80 7.29 4.35
C GLU A 182 23.37 7.85 4.46
N ASP A 183 23.02 8.86 3.64
CA ASP A 183 21.65 9.38 3.57
C ASP A 183 20.66 8.28 3.18
N MET A 184 21.02 7.44 2.20
CA MET A 184 20.16 6.34 1.76
C MET A 184 19.89 5.33 2.88
N ARG A 185 20.94 4.92 3.62
CA ARG A 185 20.75 4.03 4.79
C ARG A 185 19.83 4.67 5.83
N ARG A 186 20.06 5.93 6.14
CA ARG A 186 19.24 6.69 7.09
C ARG A 186 17.79 6.79 6.64
N PHE A 187 17.53 7.07 5.36
CA PHE A 187 16.16 7.15 4.82
C PHE A 187 15.44 5.81 4.93
N VAL A 188 16.09 4.71 4.56
CA VAL A 188 15.50 3.38 4.71
C VAL A 188 15.20 3.04 6.16
N LEU A 189 16.14 3.31 7.08
CA LEU A 189 15.93 3.09 8.52
C LEU A 189 14.79 3.94 9.08
N GLN A 190 14.69 5.19 8.64
CA GLN A 190 13.64 6.10 9.10
C GLN A 190 12.25 5.70 8.58
N LEU A 191 12.14 5.26 7.34
CA LEU A 191 10.87 4.90 6.71
C LEU A 191 10.42 3.47 7.03
N GLY A 192 11.34 2.50 6.96
CA GLY A 192 11.04 1.07 7.07
C GLY A 192 11.55 0.40 8.33
N GLY A 193 12.50 1.05 9.03
CA GLY A 193 13.14 0.49 10.21
C GLY A 193 14.17 -0.61 9.91
N PRO A 194 14.69 -1.24 10.96
CA PRO A 194 15.77 -2.25 10.85
C PRO A 194 15.36 -3.52 10.10
N SER A 195 14.08 -3.89 10.13
CA SER A 195 13.57 -5.09 9.42
C SER A 195 13.71 -4.93 7.92
N GLU A 196 13.29 -3.79 7.38
CA GLU A 196 13.34 -3.50 5.94
C GLU A 196 14.79 -3.33 5.47
N MET A 197 15.65 -2.74 6.32
CA MET A 197 17.08 -2.68 6.02
C MET A 197 17.70 -4.09 5.93
N ARG A 198 17.36 -5.00 6.83
CA ARG A 198 17.81 -6.40 6.75
C ARG A 198 17.33 -7.10 5.48
N LEU A 199 16.06 -6.92 5.11
CA LEU A 199 15.53 -7.47 3.85
C LEU A 199 16.32 -6.95 2.65
N LEU A 200 16.61 -5.65 2.59
CA LEU A 200 17.43 -5.07 1.53
C LEU A 200 18.86 -5.63 1.50
N GLU A 201 19.43 -5.98 2.65
CA GLU A 201 20.77 -6.58 2.74
C GLU A 201 20.77 -8.05 2.33
N THR A 202 19.69 -8.82 2.60
CA THR A 202 19.57 -10.26 2.30
C THR A 202 18.93 -10.52 0.95
N GLU A 203 17.74 -9.96 0.71
CA GLU A 203 16.91 -10.23 -0.48
C GLU A 203 17.17 -9.23 -1.62
N ARG A 204 17.95 -8.16 -1.36
CA ARG A 204 18.30 -7.08 -2.30
C ARG A 204 17.14 -6.18 -2.73
N GLU A 205 15.93 -6.45 -2.25
CA GLU A 205 14.72 -5.65 -2.47
C GLU A 205 13.79 -5.72 -1.25
N SER A 206 12.97 -4.68 -1.07
CA SER A 206 11.93 -4.64 -0.04
C SER A 206 10.85 -3.66 -0.45
N SER A 207 9.60 -3.97 -0.15
CA SER A 207 8.46 -3.07 -0.38
C SER A 207 7.66 -2.93 0.91
N PHE A 208 7.48 -1.68 1.36
CA PHE A 208 6.81 -1.37 2.61
C PHE A 208 6.01 -0.07 2.52
N GLN A 209 5.13 0.14 3.48
CA GLN A 209 4.36 1.38 3.61
C GLN A 209 4.88 2.22 4.77
N TYR A 210 4.82 3.54 4.60
CA TYR A 210 5.13 4.52 5.62
C TYR A 210 3.99 5.55 5.73
N HIS A 211 3.56 5.86 6.93
CA HIS A 211 2.59 6.92 7.18
C HIS A 211 3.32 8.21 7.58
N ALA A 212 3.38 9.17 6.68
CA ALA A 212 3.95 10.48 6.93
C ALA A 212 2.86 11.40 7.52
N VAL A 213 3.04 11.77 8.80
CA VAL A 213 2.07 12.62 9.52
C VAL A 213 1.87 13.96 8.78
N GLY A 214 0.61 14.31 8.48
CA GLY A 214 0.24 15.52 7.74
C GLY A 214 0.43 15.45 6.22
N ILE A 215 0.93 14.33 5.71
CA ILE A 215 1.15 14.12 4.27
C ILE A 215 0.29 12.97 3.73
N GLY A 216 0.22 11.84 4.46
CA GLY A 216 -0.53 10.65 4.07
C GLY A 216 0.34 9.40 4.01
N TYR A 217 -0.19 8.36 3.38
CA TYR A 217 0.49 7.08 3.23
C TYR A 217 1.41 7.08 2.01
N LEU A 218 2.57 6.45 2.17
CA LEU A 218 3.58 6.30 1.14
C LEU A 218 3.86 4.81 0.92
N ARG A 219 3.96 4.41 -0.33
CA ARG A 219 4.52 3.12 -0.73
C ARG A 219 6.00 3.33 -1.04
N CYS A 220 6.85 2.63 -0.31
CA CYS A 220 8.30 2.67 -0.45
C CYS A 220 8.78 1.35 -1.06
N SER A 221 9.56 1.43 -2.12
CA SER A 221 10.25 0.29 -2.73
C SER A 221 11.74 0.53 -2.69
N GLY A 222 12.42 -0.19 -1.80
CA GLY A 222 13.87 -0.20 -1.68
C GLY A 222 14.46 -1.31 -2.55
N TYR A 223 15.60 -1.05 -3.18
CA TYR A 223 16.32 -2.03 -4.00
C TYR A 223 17.82 -1.71 -4.09
N MET A 224 18.61 -2.73 -4.40
CA MET A 224 20.05 -2.57 -4.64
C MET A 224 20.32 -2.28 -6.11
N LYS A 225 21.10 -1.24 -6.38
CA LYS A 225 21.58 -0.87 -7.71
C LYS A 225 23.09 -0.73 -7.70
N GLN A 226 23.80 -1.62 -8.41
CA GLN A 226 25.28 -1.59 -8.50
C GLN A 226 25.95 -1.56 -7.10
N GLY A 227 25.41 -2.31 -6.15
CA GLY A 227 25.92 -2.37 -4.78
C GLY A 227 25.49 -1.21 -3.87
N ALA A 228 24.75 -0.22 -4.37
CA ALA A 228 24.23 0.90 -3.58
C ALA A 228 22.71 0.80 -3.39
N LEU A 229 22.21 1.33 -2.28
CA LEU A 229 20.77 1.46 -2.01
C LEU A 229 20.11 2.48 -2.94
N ALA A 230 18.93 2.13 -3.40
CA ALA A 230 18.02 3.02 -4.09
C ALA A 230 16.61 2.90 -3.49
N LEU A 231 15.80 3.95 -3.58
CA LEU A 231 14.46 4.00 -3.01
C LEU A 231 13.53 4.73 -3.99
N ALA A 232 12.40 4.11 -4.29
CA ALA A 232 11.28 4.73 -4.98
C ALA A 232 10.14 4.87 -4.00
N ILE A 233 9.62 6.09 -3.86
CA ILE A 233 8.54 6.42 -2.94
C ILE A 233 7.37 6.95 -3.76
N ARG A 234 6.19 6.37 -3.58
CA ARG A 234 4.93 6.79 -4.20
C ARG A 234 3.96 7.30 -3.14
N LEU A 235 3.37 8.46 -3.38
CA LEU A 235 2.28 8.97 -2.55
C LEU A 235 1.01 8.16 -2.83
N ILE A 236 0.45 7.57 -1.80
CA ILE A 236 -0.84 6.88 -1.85
C ILE A 236 -1.93 7.94 -1.64
N PRO A 237 -2.94 8.02 -2.52
CA PRO A 237 -4.06 8.95 -2.33
C PRO A 237 -4.78 8.70 -0.99
N GLU A 238 -5.07 9.76 -0.26
CA GLU A 238 -5.75 9.71 1.05
C GLU A 238 -7.22 9.28 0.96
N ALA A 239 -7.82 9.40 -0.21
CA ALA A 239 -9.18 8.97 -0.46
C ALA A 239 -9.36 8.54 -1.92
N PRO A 240 -10.21 7.52 -2.17
CA PRO A 240 -10.64 7.20 -3.51
C PRO A 240 -11.40 8.35 -4.17
N LEU A 241 -11.38 8.38 -5.50
CA LEU A 241 -12.27 9.27 -6.24
C LEU A 241 -13.73 8.86 -5.97
N PRO A 242 -14.65 9.82 -5.78
CA PRO A 242 -16.08 9.49 -5.69
C PRO A 242 -16.55 8.73 -6.93
N PHE A 243 -17.36 7.68 -6.76
CA PHE A 243 -17.82 6.86 -7.88
C PHE A 243 -18.40 7.65 -9.07
N PRO A 244 -19.22 8.70 -8.88
CA PRO A 244 -19.75 9.50 -9.99
C PRO A 244 -18.66 10.23 -10.80
N ALA A 245 -17.50 10.52 -10.20
CA ALA A 245 -16.40 11.18 -10.88
C ALA A 245 -15.65 10.28 -11.87
N LEU A 246 -15.85 8.96 -11.79
CA LEU A 246 -15.18 7.99 -12.66
C LEU A 246 -15.77 7.97 -14.09
N ASN A 247 -16.93 8.55 -14.34
CA ASN A 247 -17.67 8.45 -15.60
C ASN A 247 -17.92 6.98 -16.03
N ILE A 248 -18.17 6.10 -15.08
CA ILE A 248 -18.60 4.72 -15.30
C ILE A 248 -20.13 4.69 -15.19
N PRO A 249 -20.87 3.93 -16.04
CA PRO A 249 -22.33 3.83 -15.97
C PRO A 249 -22.82 3.44 -14.58
N ASP A 250 -23.92 4.08 -14.15
CA ASP A 250 -24.50 3.90 -12.80
C ASP A 250 -24.93 2.46 -12.51
N VAL A 251 -25.19 1.65 -13.54
CA VAL A 251 -25.52 0.23 -13.38
C VAL A 251 -24.42 -0.53 -12.62
N VAL A 252 -23.16 -0.11 -12.76
CA VAL A 252 -22.04 -0.70 -12.01
C VAL A 252 -22.16 -0.39 -10.51
N ALA A 253 -22.62 0.80 -10.15
CA ALA A 253 -22.86 1.15 -8.74
C ALA A 253 -23.97 0.29 -8.11
N SER A 254 -24.92 -0.19 -8.91
CA SER A 254 -26.00 -1.05 -8.39
C SER A 254 -25.52 -2.35 -7.78
N VAL A 255 -24.34 -2.83 -8.21
CA VAL A 255 -23.71 -4.04 -7.67
C VAL A 255 -23.28 -3.84 -6.21
N CYS A 256 -22.93 -2.62 -5.83
CA CYS A 256 -22.51 -2.29 -4.45
C CYS A 256 -23.62 -2.55 -3.41
N PHE A 257 -24.89 -2.65 -3.84
CA PHE A 257 -26.04 -2.97 -2.98
C PHE A 257 -26.41 -4.45 -2.97
N LYS A 258 -25.72 -5.29 -3.73
CA LYS A 258 -25.91 -6.75 -3.67
C LYS A 258 -25.40 -7.28 -2.33
N HIS A 259 -26.04 -8.35 -1.86
CA HIS A 259 -25.63 -9.00 -0.61
C HIS A 259 -24.54 -10.04 -0.83
N ARG A 260 -24.52 -10.69 -1.99
CA ARG A 260 -23.60 -11.77 -2.32
C ARG A 260 -23.30 -11.86 -3.81
N GLY A 261 -22.26 -12.57 -4.14
CA GLY A 261 -21.83 -12.91 -5.48
C GLY A 261 -20.47 -12.32 -5.83
N LEU A 262 -19.96 -12.62 -7.00
CA LEU A 262 -18.64 -12.24 -7.50
C LEU A 262 -18.77 -11.10 -8.52
N PHE A 263 -18.02 -10.03 -8.33
CA PHE A 263 -17.90 -8.93 -9.29
C PHE A 263 -16.44 -8.70 -9.65
N LEU A 264 -16.14 -8.59 -10.93
CA LEU A 264 -14.78 -8.50 -11.43
C LEU A 264 -14.55 -7.18 -12.18
N VAL A 265 -13.41 -6.54 -11.89
CA VAL A 265 -12.91 -5.39 -12.65
C VAL A 265 -11.62 -5.79 -13.35
N CYS A 266 -11.65 -5.82 -14.67
CA CYS A 266 -10.62 -6.39 -15.51
C CYS A 266 -9.96 -5.37 -16.43
N GLY A 267 -8.81 -5.70 -16.99
CA GLY A 267 -8.07 -4.86 -17.93
C GLY A 267 -6.57 -4.93 -17.70
N VAL A 268 -5.80 -4.38 -18.62
CA VAL A 268 -4.34 -4.33 -18.54
C VAL A 268 -3.85 -3.50 -17.33
N THR A 269 -2.57 -3.62 -17.02
CA THR A 269 -1.95 -2.76 -16.00
C THR A 269 -2.11 -1.28 -16.38
N GLY A 270 -2.52 -0.45 -15.41
CA GLY A 270 -2.76 0.98 -15.66
C GLY A 270 -4.12 1.32 -16.29
N SER A 271 -5.05 0.36 -16.45
CA SER A 271 -6.39 0.63 -16.98
C SER A 271 -7.38 1.25 -15.97
N GLY A 272 -6.96 1.46 -14.71
CA GLY A 272 -7.78 2.09 -13.66
C GLY A 272 -8.59 1.13 -12.79
N LYS A 273 -8.31 -0.19 -12.82
CA LYS A 273 -9.03 -1.20 -12.02
C LYS A 273 -9.07 -0.87 -10.53
N SER A 274 -7.91 -0.62 -9.94
CA SER A 274 -7.80 -0.31 -8.50
C SER A 274 -8.56 0.96 -8.13
N THR A 275 -8.53 1.98 -8.99
CA THR A 275 -9.30 3.22 -8.78
C THR A 275 -10.80 2.97 -8.79
N THR A 276 -11.28 2.13 -9.71
CA THR A 276 -12.70 1.77 -9.79
C THR A 276 -13.13 0.95 -8.59
N LEU A 277 -12.37 -0.08 -8.22
CA LEU A 277 -12.66 -0.87 -7.02
C LEU A 277 -12.59 -0.02 -5.75
N ALA A 278 -11.61 0.85 -5.64
CA ALA A 278 -11.50 1.75 -4.50
C ALA A 278 -12.74 2.66 -4.38
N ALA A 279 -13.20 3.22 -5.48
CA ALA A 279 -14.42 4.03 -5.50
C ALA A 279 -15.68 3.21 -5.15
N MET A 280 -15.77 1.95 -5.60
CA MET A 280 -16.88 1.06 -5.25
C MET A 280 -16.85 0.70 -3.75
N ILE A 281 -15.70 0.37 -3.19
CA ILE A 281 -15.54 0.08 -1.76
C ILE A 281 -15.90 1.31 -0.92
N ASP A 282 -15.41 2.49 -1.30
CA ASP A 282 -15.75 3.73 -0.57
C ASP A 282 -17.24 4.09 -0.70
N PHE A 283 -17.83 3.83 -1.87
CA PHE A 283 -19.28 4.00 -2.08
C PHE A 283 -20.12 3.08 -1.18
N ILE A 284 -19.68 1.83 -0.96
CA ILE A 284 -20.28 0.91 0.02
C ILE A 284 -20.07 1.44 1.44
N ASN A 285 -18.84 1.82 1.78
CA ASN A 285 -18.45 2.35 3.07
C ASN A 285 -19.29 3.55 3.54
N GLU A 286 -19.70 4.40 2.60
CA GLU A 286 -20.57 5.54 2.89
C GLU A 286 -22.02 5.18 3.12
N ARG A 287 -22.53 4.09 2.53
CA ARG A 287 -24.00 3.83 2.37
C ARG A 287 -24.48 2.57 3.04
N ARG A 288 -23.59 1.65 3.39
CA ARG A 288 -23.96 0.38 4.04
C ARG A 288 -23.32 0.29 5.42
N ARG A 289 -24.03 -0.33 6.35
CA ARG A 289 -23.51 -0.70 7.67
C ARG A 289 -23.08 -2.16 7.58
N CYS A 290 -21.81 -2.39 7.26
CA CYS A 290 -21.29 -3.72 7.01
C CYS A 290 -19.80 -3.79 7.34
N HIS A 291 -19.25 -5.01 7.44
CA HIS A 291 -17.83 -5.25 7.57
C HIS A 291 -17.23 -5.53 6.20
N ILE A 292 -16.29 -4.69 5.79
CA ILE A 292 -15.55 -4.82 4.54
C ILE A 292 -14.13 -5.30 4.86
N ILE A 293 -13.71 -6.42 4.27
CA ILE A 293 -12.34 -6.90 4.36
C ILE A 293 -11.67 -6.73 3.01
N THR A 294 -10.49 -6.12 2.98
CA THR A 294 -9.67 -6.07 1.76
C THR A 294 -8.38 -6.86 1.95
N VAL A 295 -7.99 -7.58 0.91
CA VAL A 295 -6.71 -8.29 0.82
C VAL A 295 -6.00 -7.81 -0.44
N GLU A 296 -4.86 -7.16 -0.29
CA GLU A 296 -4.20 -6.42 -1.38
C GLU A 296 -2.68 -6.70 -1.40
N ASP A 297 -2.06 -6.53 -2.58
CA ASP A 297 -0.61 -6.72 -2.77
C ASP A 297 -0.04 -5.68 -3.75
N PRO A 298 0.39 -4.54 -3.22
CA PRO A 298 0.13 -3.97 -1.91
C PRO A 298 -1.16 -3.14 -1.86
N ILE A 299 -1.50 -2.57 -0.68
CA ILE A 299 -2.60 -1.61 -0.52
C ILE A 299 -2.33 -0.36 -1.37
N GLU A 300 -3.28 0.02 -2.25
CA GLU A 300 -3.18 1.19 -3.14
C GLU A 300 -4.00 2.40 -2.66
N TYR A 301 -5.01 2.18 -1.84
CA TYR A 301 -5.84 3.22 -1.21
C TYR A 301 -6.05 2.89 0.26
N VAL A 302 -6.00 3.89 1.12
CA VAL A 302 -6.30 3.71 2.53
C VAL A 302 -7.68 4.28 2.82
N TYR A 303 -8.53 3.47 3.45
CA TYR A 303 -9.88 3.87 3.81
C TYR A 303 -9.96 4.26 5.29
N SER A 304 -10.81 5.21 5.59
CA SER A 304 -11.28 5.46 6.95
C SER A 304 -12.68 4.87 7.11
N ASP A 305 -12.99 4.37 8.29
CA ASP A 305 -14.33 3.89 8.63
C ASP A 305 -15.34 5.02 8.50
N LYS A 306 -16.49 4.77 7.84
CA LYS A 306 -17.61 5.70 7.69
C LYS A 306 -18.88 5.06 8.25
N ALA A 307 -19.78 4.57 7.40
CA ALA A 307 -20.90 3.76 7.84
C ALA A 307 -20.54 2.28 8.05
N SER A 308 -19.51 1.81 7.35
CA SER A 308 -18.94 0.46 7.48
C SER A 308 -17.66 0.46 8.30
N ILE A 309 -17.26 -0.75 8.77
CA ILE A 309 -15.92 -1.02 9.31
C ILE A 309 -15.08 -1.60 8.19
N ILE A 310 -13.83 -1.14 8.00
CA ILE A 310 -12.94 -1.64 6.96
C ILE A 310 -11.67 -2.23 7.56
N SER A 311 -11.43 -3.50 7.27
CA SER A 311 -10.22 -4.23 7.66
C SER A 311 -9.34 -4.47 6.43
N GLN A 312 -8.27 -3.67 6.26
CA GLN A 312 -7.33 -3.82 5.15
C GLN A 312 -6.16 -4.70 5.54
N ARG A 313 -5.83 -5.70 4.71
CA ARG A 313 -4.73 -6.65 4.94
C ARG A 313 -3.82 -6.71 3.73
N GLN A 314 -2.52 -6.49 3.94
CA GLN A 314 -1.52 -6.58 2.89
C GLN A 314 -0.85 -7.96 2.88
N VAL A 315 -0.75 -8.56 1.70
CA VAL A 315 0.04 -9.79 1.49
C VAL A 315 1.52 -9.50 1.75
N GLY A 316 2.18 -10.45 2.38
CA GLY A 316 3.60 -10.32 2.78
C GLY A 316 3.83 -9.57 4.11
N ARG A 317 2.83 -8.82 4.60
CA ARG A 317 2.90 -8.09 5.87
C ARG A 317 1.90 -8.60 6.91
N ASP A 318 0.60 -8.59 6.56
CA ASP A 318 -0.50 -8.91 7.46
C ASP A 318 -1.01 -10.33 7.22
N THR A 319 -0.67 -10.92 6.09
CA THR A 319 -1.00 -12.29 5.69
C THR A 319 0.06 -12.85 4.74
N HIS A 320 0.15 -14.17 4.64
CA HIS A 320 1.14 -14.83 3.78
C HIS A 320 0.72 -14.95 2.31
N SER A 321 -0.59 -15.02 2.01
CA SER A 321 -1.11 -15.14 0.65
C SER A 321 -2.58 -14.69 0.58
N PHE A 322 -3.07 -14.42 -0.63
CA PHE A 322 -4.48 -14.14 -0.88
C PHE A 322 -5.39 -15.26 -0.39
N ALA A 323 -5.05 -16.51 -0.70
CA ALA A 323 -5.84 -17.67 -0.31
C ALA A 323 -5.90 -17.87 1.22
N ASN A 324 -4.78 -17.65 1.93
CA ASN A 324 -4.77 -17.70 3.39
C ASN A 324 -5.62 -16.60 4.02
N ALA A 325 -5.51 -15.39 3.49
CA ALA A 325 -6.29 -14.25 3.96
C ALA A 325 -7.79 -14.47 3.75
N LEU A 326 -8.21 -14.96 2.58
CA LEU A 326 -9.61 -15.28 2.29
C LEU A 326 -10.18 -16.33 3.24
N ARG A 327 -9.44 -17.43 3.48
CA ARG A 327 -9.87 -18.44 4.46
C ARG A 327 -10.00 -17.90 5.89
N GLY A 328 -9.15 -16.92 6.24
CA GLY A 328 -9.24 -16.19 7.51
C GLY A 328 -10.48 -15.29 7.53
N ALA A 329 -10.64 -14.47 6.50
CA ALA A 329 -11.71 -13.50 6.36
C ALA A 329 -13.11 -14.10 6.57
N LEU A 330 -13.38 -15.30 6.03
CA LEU A 330 -14.65 -16.00 6.21
C LEU A 330 -15.02 -16.32 7.69
N ARG A 331 -14.09 -16.13 8.62
CA ARG A 331 -14.32 -16.29 10.08
C ARG A 331 -14.33 -14.97 10.82
N GLU A 332 -14.20 -13.87 10.11
CA GLU A 332 -14.10 -12.52 10.65
C GLU A 332 -15.41 -11.74 10.44
N ASP A 333 -16.52 -12.44 10.15
CA ASP A 333 -17.88 -11.89 9.91
C ASP A 333 -17.91 -10.79 8.83
N PRO A 334 -17.41 -11.05 7.61
CA PRO A 334 -17.42 -10.07 6.54
C PRO A 334 -18.75 -10.09 5.78
N ASP A 335 -19.21 -8.92 5.34
CA ASP A 335 -20.29 -8.79 4.34
C ASP A 335 -19.72 -8.61 2.94
N VAL A 336 -18.59 -7.91 2.84
CA VAL A 336 -17.93 -7.56 1.59
C VAL A 336 -16.45 -7.90 1.66
N ILE A 337 -15.95 -8.57 0.63
CA ILE A 337 -14.54 -8.95 0.53
C ILE A 337 -13.96 -8.41 -0.77
N LEU A 338 -12.88 -7.64 -0.70
CA LEU A 338 -12.06 -7.27 -1.84
C LEU A 338 -10.80 -8.14 -1.86
N VAL A 339 -10.63 -8.89 -2.95
CA VAL A 339 -9.40 -9.63 -3.25
C VAL A 339 -8.68 -8.89 -4.36
N GLY A 340 -7.51 -8.33 -4.09
CA GLY A 340 -6.79 -7.46 -5.03
C GLY A 340 -6.68 -8.07 -6.42
N GLU A 341 -6.39 -9.36 -6.51
CA GLU A 341 -6.39 -10.11 -7.76
C GLU A 341 -6.53 -11.63 -7.56
N MET A 342 -7.06 -12.31 -8.59
CA MET A 342 -7.17 -13.76 -8.67
C MET A 342 -6.19 -14.30 -9.72
N ARG A 343 -5.02 -14.82 -9.27
CA ARG A 343 -3.95 -15.31 -10.14
C ARG A 343 -3.76 -16.82 -10.13
N ASP A 344 -4.38 -17.52 -9.21
CA ASP A 344 -4.19 -18.94 -9.00
C ASP A 344 -5.51 -19.66 -8.66
N THR A 345 -5.51 -20.96 -8.83
CA THR A 345 -6.66 -21.85 -8.59
C THR A 345 -7.19 -21.74 -7.16
N GLU A 346 -6.30 -21.64 -6.18
CA GLU A 346 -6.69 -21.63 -4.76
C GLU A 346 -7.42 -20.34 -4.38
N THR A 347 -6.92 -19.20 -4.86
CA THR A 347 -7.55 -17.88 -4.65
C THR A 347 -8.90 -17.79 -5.37
N ILE A 348 -9.00 -18.29 -6.62
CA ILE A 348 -10.27 -18.30 -7.38
C ILE A 348 -11.30 -19.16 -6.65
N ARG A 349 -10.93 -20.39 -6.24
CA ARG A 349 -11.84 -21.28 -5.52
C ARG A 349 -12.34 -20.67 -4.22
N ALA A 350 -11.45 -20.06 -3.43
CA ALA A 350 -11.83 -19.42 -2.19
C ALA A 350 -12.77 -18.22 -2.42
N GLY A 351 -12.54 -17.45 -3.48
CA GLY A 351 -13.41 -16.33 -3.85
C GLY A 351 -14.79 -16.76 -4.33
N LEU A 352 -14.88 -17.82 -5.14
CA LEU A 352 -16.16 -18.41 -5.57
C LEU A 352 -16.93 -18.96 -4.38
N SER A 353 -16.27 -19.71 -3.49
CA SER A 353 -16.87 -20.23 -2.26
C SER A 353 -17.39 -19.11 -1.35
N ALA A 354 -16.67 -18.02 -1.19
CA ALA A 354 -17.11 -16.87 -0.43
C ALA A 354 -18.37 -16.24 -1.07
N ALA A 355 -18.37 -16.07 -2.40
CA ALA A 355 -19.50 -15.52 -3.15
C ALA A 355 -20.75 -16.40 -3.06
N GLU A 356 -20.58 -17.73 -3.03
CA GLU A 356 -21.66 -18.70 -2.89
C GLU A 356 -22.26 -18.69 -1.48
N THR A 357 -21.39 -18.58 -0.46
CA THR A 357 -21.78 -18.67 0.96
C THR A 357 -22.34 -17.35 1.55
N GLY A 358 -22.60 -16.35 0.72
CA GLY A 358 -23.36 -15.17 1.17
C GLY A 358 -22.61 -13.85 1.15
N HIS A 359 -21.35 -13.81 0.71
CA HIS A 359 -20.53 -12.61 0.70
C HIS A 359 -20.49 -11.93 -0.67
N LEU A 360 -20.42 -10.60 -0.70
CA LEU A 360 -20.17 -9.85 -1.92
C LEU A 360 -18.65 -9.75 -2.13
N VAL A 361 -18.15 -10.42 -3.16
CA VAL A 361 -16.72 -10.52 -3.46
C VAL A 361 -16.37 -9.66 -4.67
N PHE A 362 -15.40 -8.78 -4.51
CA PHE A 362 -14.78 -7.99 -5.58
C PHE A 362 -13.38 -8.50 -5.86
N SER A 363 -12.99 -8.56 -7.14
CA SER A 363 -11.61 -8.89 -7.50
C SER A 363 -11.21 -8.36 -8.87
N THR A 364 -9.94 -8.58 -9.25
CA THR A 364 -9.42 -8.22 -10.57
C THR A 364 -8.82 -9.42 -11.31
N LEU A 365 -8.84 -9.31 -12.64
CA LEU A 365 -8.03 -10.10 -13.54
C LEU A 365 -7.38 -9.19 -14.62
N HIS A 366 -6.33 -9.71 -15.27
CA HIS A 366 -5.60 -9.00 -16.35
C HIS A 366 -6.10 -9.39 -17.74
N THR A 367 -7.39 -9.65 -17.88
CA THR A 367 -8.07 -9.95 -19.15
C THR A 367 -8.64 -8.68 -19.78
N THR A 368 -8.87 -8.70 -21.07
CA THR A 368 -9.25 -7.52 -21.84
C THR A 368 -10.72 -7.47 -22.22
N THR A 369 -11.44 -8.61 -22.16
CA THR A 369 -12.89 -8.71 -22.42
C THR A 369 -13.57 -9.53 -21.33
N SER A 370 -14.88 -9.38 -21.18
CA SER A 370 -15.69 -10.14 -20.22
C SER A 370 -15.71 -11.64 -20.53
N VAL A 371 -15.73 -11.99 -21.82
CA VAL A 371 -15.69 -13.38 -22.29
C VAL A 371 -14.34 -14.02 -21.95
N ASP A 372 -13.24 -13.32 -22.24
CA ASP A 372 -11.89 -13.78 -21.87
C ASP A 372 -11.75 -13.95 -20.36
N THR A 373 -12.39 -13.09 -19.58
CA THR A 373 -12.38 -13.16 -18.12
C THR A 373 -12.97 -14.48 -17.62
N ILE A 374 -14.15 -14.84 -18.09
CA ILE A 374 -14.82 -16.10 -17.71
C ILE A 374 -13.99 -17.29 -18.19
N ASN A 375 -13.56 -17.28 -19.46
CA ASN A 375 -12.69 -18.32 -20.02
C ASN A 375 -11.41 -18.50 -19.20
N ARG A 376 -10.77 -17.39 -18.82
CA ARG A 376 -9.54 -17.40 -18.04
C ARG A 376 -9.75 -18.03 -16.66
N MET A 377 -10.81 -17.67 -15.96
CA MET A 377 -11.14 -18.26 -14.66
C MET A 377 -11.32 -19.79 -14.77
N ILE A 378 -12.07 -20.26 -15.74
CA ILE A 378 -12.29 -21.69 -15.98
C ILE A 378 -10.96 -22.39 -16.33
N SER A 379 -10.12 -21.75 -17.14
CA SER A 379 -8.85 -22.33 -17.63
C SER A 379 -7.80 -22.56 -16.55
N TYR A 380 -7.90 -21.91 -15.40
CA TYR A 380 -7.00 -22.17 -14.26
C TYR A 380 -7.18 -23.58 -13.67
N PHE A 381 -8.35 -24.19 -13.92
CA PHE A 381 -8.69 -25.50 -13.34
C PHE A 381 -8.40 -26.66 -14.30
N PRO A 382 -8.07 -27.85 -13.76
CA PRO A 382 -7.91 -29.05 -14.57
C PRO A 382 -9.23 -29.43 -15.25
N GLN A 383 -9.14 -30.16 -16.36
CA GLN A 383 -10.27 -30.48 -17.25
C GLN A 383 -11.48 -31.07 -16.51
N ASN A 384 -11.23 -31.97 -15.56
CA ASN A 384 -12.26 -32.66 -14.79
C ASN A 384 -13.02 -31.76 -13.80
N GLU A 385 -12.55 -30.56 -13.52
CA GLU A 385 -13.19 -29.61 -12.58
C GLU A 385 -13.90 -28.45 -13.30
N ARG A 386 -13.61 -28.26 -14.59
CA ARG A 386 -14.07 -27.07 -15.33
C ARG A 386 -15.59 -26.92 -15.38
N ASP A 387 -16.31 -28.03 -15.46
CA ASP A 387 -17.78 -27.97 -15.51
C ASP A 387 -18.37 -27.52 -14.17
N LEU A 388 -17.79 -27.98 -13.05
CA LEU A 388 -18.19 -27.51 -11.72
C LEU A 388 -17.90 -26.01 -11.56
N ILE A 389 -16.68 -25.57 -11.92
CA ILE A 389 -16.30 -24.15 -11.83
C ILE A 389 -17.18 -23.27 -12.74
N ARG A 390 -17.54 -23.76 -13.92
CA ARG A 390 -18.47 -23.08 -14.83
C ARG A 390 -19.84 -22.87 -14.16
N GLN A 391 -20.35 -23.88 -13.46
CA GLN A 391 -21.59 -23.77 -12.70
C GLN A 391 -21.45 -22.78 -11.55
N GLU A 392 -20.40 -22.85 -10.75
CA GLU A 392 -20.15 -21.91 -9.66
C GLU A 392 -20.10 -20.45 -10.18
N ILE A 393 -19.39 -20.19 -11.28
CA ILE A 393 -19.34 -18.87 -11.92
C ILE A 393 -20.74 -18.45 -12.39
N ALA A 394 -21.47 -19.33 -13.07
CA ALA A 394 -22.82 -19.03 -13.61
C ALA A 394 -23.82 -18.59 -12.53
N TYR A 395 -23.70 -19.14 -11.32
CA TYR A 395 -24.60 -18.83 -10.21
C TYR A 395 -24.12 -17.70 -9.31
N THR A 396 -22.81 -17.44 -9.24
CA THR A 396 -22.25 -16.42 -8.34
C THR A 396 -21.94 -15.10 -9.03
N LEU A 397 -21.67 -15.09 -10.34
CA LEU A 397 -21.26 -13.89 -11.06
C LEU A 397 -22.35 -12.83 -11.05
N GLN A 398 -22.04 -11.65 -10.51
CA GLN A 398 -22.87 -10.43 -10.55
C GLN A 398 -22.52 -9.56 -11.76
N GLY A 399 -21.27 -9.57 -12.20
CA GLY A 399 -20.86 -8.90 -13.42
C GLY A 399 -19.36 -8.84 -13.60
N VAL A 400 -18.98 -8.40 -14.79
CA VAL A 400 -17.59 -8.13 -15.19
C VAL A 400 -17.57 -6.74 -15.83
N VAL A 401 -16.63 -5.90 -15.39
CA VAL A 401 -16.31 -4.63 -16.04
C VAL A 401 -14.88 -4.71 -16.55
N CYS A 402 -14.70 -4.66 -17.87
CA CYS A 402 -13.39 -4.53 -18.48
C CYS A 402 -13.10 -3.07 -18.79
N GLN A 403 -11.87 -2.59 -18.54
CA GLN A 403 -11.52 -1.17 -18.62
C GLN A 403 -10.30 -0.91 -19.49
N ARG A 404 -10.36 0.20 -20.23
CA ARG A 404 -9.25 0.86 -20.94
C ARG A 404 -9.26 2.33 -20.53
N LEU A 405 -8.09 2.99 -20.42
CA LEU A 405 -8.03 4.42 -20.13
C LEU A 405 -7.69 5.19 -21.41
N LEU A 406 -8.55 6.14 -21.75
CA LEU A 406 -8.43 7.02 -22.89
C LEU A 406 -7.98 8.42 -22.47
N LYS A 407 -7.32 9.16 -23.36
CA LYS A 407 -6.99 10.58 -23.17
C LYS A 407 -8.27 11.42 -23.27
N ARG A 408 -8.55 12.20 -22.22
CA ARG A 408 -9.71 13.09 -22.19
C ARG A 408 -9.38 14.42 -22.87
N ILE A 409 -10.33 14.97 -23.64
CA ILE A 409 -10.25 16.35 -24.15
C ILE A 409 -10.24 17.31 -22.96
N GLY A 410 -9.30 18.23 -22.93
CA GLY A 410 -9.11 19.14 -21.78
C GLY A 410 -8.16 18.61 -20.70
N GLY A 411 -7.56 17.43 -20.90
CA GLY A 411 -6.54 16.85 -20.04
C GLY A 411 -7.06 15.74 -19.12
N GLY A 412 -6.15 14.97 -18.58
CA GLY A 412 -6.43 13.79 -17.78
C GLY A 412 -6.85 12.56 -18.59
N ARG A 413 -7.46 11.58 -17.92
CA ARG A 413 -7.87 10.29 -18.51
C ARG A 413 -9.31 9.99 -18.15
N ILE A 414 -9.97 9.19 -19.00
CA ILE A 414 -11.35 8.73 -18.80
C ILE A 414 -11.42 7.23 -19.12
N PRO A 415 -12.14 6.39 -18.33
CA PRO A 415 -12.29 4.99 -18.64
C PRO A 415 -13.24 4.76 -19.82
N ALA A 416 -12.86 3.91 -20.76
CA ALA A 416 -13.78 3.20 -21.63
C ALA A 416 -14.02 1.83 -21.01
N VAL A 417 -15.31 1.40 -20.99
CA VAL A 417 -15.71 0.17 -20.29
C VAL A 417 -16.53 -0.74 -21.20
N GLU A 418 -16.31 -2.05 -21.02
CA GLU A 418 -17.24 -3.11 -21.40
C GLU A 418 -17.90 -3.65 -20.14
N ILE A 419 -19.22 -3.80 -20.13
CA ILE A 419 -20.00 -4.22 -18.96
C ILE A 419 -20.83 -5.44 -19.32
N LEU A 420 -20.60 -6.54 -18.59
CA LEU A 420 -21.42 -7.74 -18.58
C LEU A 420 -22.08 -7.89 -17.20
N LEU A 421 -23.41 -8.04 -17.16
CA LEU A 421 -24.16 -8.29 -15.93
C LEU A 421 -24.50 -9.77 -15.78
N GLY A 422 -23.89 -10.45 -14.80
CA GLY A 422 -24.01 -11.89 -14.58
C GLY A 422 -25.40 -12.37 -14.08
N GLY A 423 -26.15 -11.51 -13.38
CA GLY A 423 -27.44 -11.86 -12.79
C GLY A 423 -28.59 -12.08 -13.79
N ARG A 424 -28.35 -11.95 -15.10
CA ARG A 424 -29.37 -12.18 -16.16
C ARG A 424 -29.45 -13.67 -16.49
N PRO A 425 -30.67 -14.25 -16.58
CA PRO A 425 -30.83 -15.68 -16.92
C PRO A 425 -30.13 -16.08 -18.21
N ILE A 426 -30.23 -15.27 -19.27
CA ILE A 426 -29.60 -15.54 -20.56
C ILE A 426 -28.05 -15.59 -20.48
N VAL A 427 -27.43 -14.76 -19.64
CA VAL A 427 -25.98 -14.79 -19.40
C VAL A 427 -25.61 -16.05 -18.64
N ARG A 428 -26.35 -16.38 -17.60
CA ARG A 428 -26.15 -17.61 -16.83
C ARG A 428 -26.25 -18.86 -17.72
N ASP A 429 -27.27 -18.92 -18.55
CA ASP A 429 -27.49 -20.07 -19.42
C ASP A 429 -26.37 -20.22 -20.45
N ALA A 430 -25.90 -19.12 -21.07
CA ALA A 430 -24.73 -19.13 -21.97
C ALA A 430 -23.45 -19.62 -21.27
N ILE A 431 -23.25 -19.24 -20.01
CA ILE A 431 -22.10 -19.72 -19.23
C ILE A 431 -22.24 -21.23 -18.94
N LEU A 432 -23.41 -21.70 -18.53
CA LEU A 432 -23.68 -23.13 -18.25
C LEU A 432 -23.50 -24.02 -19.48
N GLU A 433 -23.99 -23.56 -20.63
CA GLU A 433 -23.84 -24.26 -21.91
C GLU A 433 -22.39 -24.28 -22.42
N GLY A 434 -21.55 -23.36 -21.90
CA GLY A 434 -20.16 -23.20 -22.36
C GLY A 434 -20.05 -22.45 -23.70
N ASP A 435 -21.14 -21.86 -24.19
CA ASP A 435 -21.19 -21.07 -25.41
C ASP A 435 -20.99 -19.59 -25.07
N LEU A 436 -19.74 -19.27 -24.69
CA LEU A 436 -19.40 -17.93 -24.20
C LEU A 436 -19.40 -16.88 -25.31
N ASP A 437 -19.31 -17.29 -26.59
CA ASP A 437 -19.37 -16.35 -27.72
C ASP A 437 -20.75 -15.68 -27.83
N LYS A 438 -21.81 -16.32 -27.37
CA LYS A 438 -23.14 -15.71 -27.26
C LYS A 438 -23.13 -14.43 -26.40
N LEU A 439 -22.23 -14.32 -25.42
CA LEU A 439 -22.18 -13.19 -24.50
C LEU A 439 -21.90 -11.87 -25.24
N TYR A 440 -21.13 -11.88 -26.32
CA TYR A 440 -20.89 -10.65 -27.10
C TYR A 440 -22.21 -10.10 -27.67
N GLY A 441 -23.05 -10.97 -28.25
CA GLY A 441 -24.35 -10.56 -28.76
C GLY A 441 -25.30 -10.12 -27.66
N ILE A 442 -25.25 -10.75 -26.48
CA ILE A 442 -26.08 -10.37 -25.33
C ILE A 442 -25.67 -8.98 -24.82
N ILE A 443 -24.37 -8.69 -24.70
CA ILE A 443 -23.86 -7.37 -24.29
C ILE A 443 -24.33 -6.26 -25.23
N GLU A 444 -24.36 -6.52 -26.56
CA GLU A 444 -24.77 -5.52 -27.54
C GLU A 444 -26.26 -5.18 -27.51
N VAL A 445 -27.12 -6.11 -27.08
CA VAL A 445 -28.59 -5.97 -27.14
C VAL A 445 -29.17 -5.53 -25.80
N ASP A 446 -28.59 -5.91 -24.68
CA ASP A 446 -29.11 -5.54 -23.33
C ASP A 446 -28.87 -4.05 -23.05
N SER A 447 -29.93 -3.34 -22.61
CA SER A 447 -29.88 -1.89 -22.37
C SER A 447 -28.97 -1.45 -21.23
N ASP A 448 -28.70 -2.34 -20.28
CA ASP A 448 -27.90 -2.06 -19.09
C ASP A 448 -26.41 -2.47 -19.29
N MET A 449 -26.14 -3.29 -20.30
CA MET A 449 -24.79 -3.71 -20.67
C MET A 449 -24.20 -2.79 -21.74
N ARG A 450 -22.90 -2.81 -21.93
CA ARG A 450 -22.18 -2.01 -22.93
C ARG A 450 -20.99 -2.78 -23.47
N SER A 451 -20.84 -2.81 -24.78
CA SER A 451 -19.57 -3.18 -25.40
C SER A 451 -18.60 -1.99 -25.43
N PHE A 452 -17.31 -2.25 -25.61
CA PHE A 452 -16.33 -1.18 -25.79
C PHE A 452 -16.71 -0.25 -26.94
N ASP A 453 -17.20 -0.80 -28.06
CA ASP A 453 -17.56 -0.04 -29.24
C ASP A 453 -18.72 0.93 -28.96
N GLN A 454 -19.76 0.46 -28.27
CA GLN A 454 -20.89 1.28 -27.87
C GLN A 454 -20.45 2.40 -26.91
N TYR A 455 -19.63 2.06 -25.90
CA TYR A 455 -19.21 3.05 -24.91
C TYR A 455 -18.23 4.09 -25.48
N ALA A 456 -17.34 3.67 -26.39
CA ALA A 456 -16.46 4.59 -27.09
C ALA A 456 -17.22 5.61 -27.93
N VAL A 457 -18.30 5.17 -28.62
CA VAL A 457 -19.19 6.08 -29.35
C VAL A 457 -19.90 7.05 -28.40
N GLU A 458 -20.39 6.60 -27.23
CA GLU A 458 -20.99 7.48 -26.23
C GLU A 458 -20.00 8.55 -25.74
N LEU A 459 -18.76 8.19 -25.44
CA LEU A 459 -17.72 9.12 -25.00
C LEU A 459 -17.38 10.16 -26.08
N PHE A 460 -17.29 9.72 -27.35
CA PHE A 460 -17.06 10.60 -28.47
C PHE A 460 -18.23 11.56 -28.71
N GLN A 461 -19.47 11.07 -28.70
CA GLN A 461 -20.68 11.89 -28.89
C GLN A 461 -20.86 12.92 -27.78
N LYS A 462 -20.43 12.60 -26.56
CA LYS A 462 -20.38 13.54 -25.42
C LYS A 462 -19.24 14.54 -25.50
N GLY A 463 -18.37 14.46 -26.52
CA GLY A 463 -17.22 15.37 -26.67
C GLY A 463 -16.13 15.18 -25.62
N LEU A 464 -16.05 14.01 -24.97
CA LEU A 464 -15.11 13.71 -23.91
C LEU A 464 -13.76 13.20 -24.42
N VAL A 465 -13.77 12.55 -25.58
CA VAL A 465 -12.58 12.02 -26.26
C VAL A 465 -12.58 12.37 -27.75
N THR A 466 -11.42 12.36 -28.40
CA THR A 466 -11.32 12.52 -29.85
C THR A 466 -11.81 11.26 -30.58
N LYS A 467 -12.07 11.35 -31.88
CA LYS A 467 -12.49 10.21 -32.69
C LYS A 467 -11.40 9.12 -32.72
N GLU A 468 -10.15 9.54 -32.87
CA GLU A 468 -8.98 8.65 -32.91
C GLU A 468 -8.82 7.90 -31.58
N GLU A 469 -8.99 8.60 -30.47
CA GLU A 469 -8.91 8.00 -29.15
C GLU A 469 -10.08 7.03 -28.90
N ALA A 470 -11.30 7.37 -29.33
CA ALA A 470 -12.45 6.48 -29.26
C ALA A 470 -12.22 5.18 -30.06
N ILE A 471 -11.77 5.29 -31.32
CA ILE A 471 -11.45 4.14 -32.18
C ILE A 471 -10.39 3.24 -31.55
N SER A 472 -9.39 3.81 -30.89
CA SER A 472 -8.32 3.02 -30.21
C SER A 472 -8.84 2.11 -29.09
N SER A 473 -10.01 2.40 -28.56
CA SER A 473 -10.66 1.59 -27.51
C SER A 473 -11.69 0.59 -28.06
N CYS A 474 -12.00 0.64 -29.33
CA CYS A 474 -12.94 -0.27 -29.97
C CYS A 474 -12.35 -1.66 -30.22
N SER A 475 -13.19 -2.65 -30.40
CA SER A 475 -12.78 -3.99 -30.83
C SER A 475 -12.31 -3.99 -32.27
N ASN A 476 -12.97 -3.18 -33.13
CA ASN A 476 -12.55 -2.88 -34.50
C ASN A 476 -13.13 -1.54 -34.96
N GLU A 477 -12.49 -0.93 -35.95
CA GLU A 477 -12.92 0.36 -36.54
C GLU A 477 -14.29 0.28 -37.21
N GLU A 478 -14.62 -0.84 -37.85
CA GLU A 478 -15.90 -1.05 -38.54
C GLU A 478 -17.06 -1.08 -37.52
N GLY A 479 -16.86 -1.64 -36.34
CA GLY A 479 -17.84 -1.60 -35.23
C GLY A 479 -18.18 -0.17 -34.85
N PHE A 480 -17.18 0.68 -34.66
CA PHE A 480 -17.37 2.09 -34.37
C PHE A 480 -18.13 2.83 -35.48
N GLN A 481 -17.73 2.63 -36.76
CA GLN A 481 -18.38 3.26 -37.90
C GLN A 481 -19.84 2.81 -38.07
N ARG A 482 -20.12 1.52 -37.88
CA ARG A 482 -21.51 0.98 -37.90
C ARG A 482 -22.41 1.64 -36.88
N ILE A 483 -21.94 1.76 -35.63
CA ILE A 483 -22.75 2.36 -34.55
C ILE A 483 -23.00 3.85 -34.81
N ILE A 484 -22.00 4.62 -35.24
CA ILE A 484 -22.15 6.04 -35.59
C ILE A 484 -23.14 6.24 -36.75
N SER A 485 -23.11 5.33 -37.75
CA SER A 485 -24.02 5.38 -38.89
C SER A 485 -25.47 4.93 -38.55
N GLY A 486 -25.75 4.61 -37.29
CA GLY A 486 -27.05 4.15 -36.85
C GLY A 486 -27.43 2.73 -37.26
N ILE A 487 -26.47 1.97 -37.80
CA ILE A 487 -26.65 0.57 -38.21
C ILE A 487 -26.63 -0.30 -36.97
N LYS A 488 -27.79 -0.62 -36.40
CA LYS A 488 -27.88 -1.62 -35.32
C LYS A 488 -27.59 -3.00 -35.90
N GLY A 489 -26.62 -3.70 -35.30
CA GLY A 489 -26.24 -5.04 -35.73
C GLY A 489 -27.45 -5.99 -35.82
N THR A 490 -27.71 -6.50 -37.02
CA THR A 490 -28.80 -7.47 -37.25
C THR A 490 -28.43 -8.89 -36.81
N GLU A 491 -27.17 -9.18 -36.51
CA GLU A 491 -26.69 -10.50 -36.13
C GLU A 491 -27.13 -10.92 -34.71
N GLY A 492 -27.19 -10.00 -33.75
CA GLY A 492 -27.66 -10.31 -32.40
C GLY A 492 -29.10 -10.74 -32.30
N ARG A 493 -29.96 -10.30 -33.24
CA ARG A 493 -31.36 -10.75 -33.33
C ARG A 493 -31.54 -12.19 -33.84
N ARG A 494 -30.55 -12.77 -34.54
CA ARG A 494 -30.58 -14.17 -35.00
C ARG A 494 -30.20 -15.18 -33.94
N LEU A 495 -29.43 -14.76 -32.90
CA LEU A 495 -28.98 -15.64 -31.83
C LEU A 495 -30.00 -15.73 -30.67
N LEU A 496 -31.03 -14.87 -30.66
CA LEU A 496 -32.07 -14.83 -29.62
C LEU A 496 -33.39 -15.50 -30.09
N LYS A 497 -33.39 -16.23 -31.20
CA LYS A 497 -34.43 -17.16 -31.63
C LYS A 497 -33.87 -18.59 -31.51
#